data_c994d9cabeb7c361ba19b6e67c2cc570
#
_entry.id   c994d9cabeb7c361ba19b6e67c2cc570
#
_cell.length_a   1.000
_cell.length_b   1.000
_cell.length_c   1.000
_cell.angle_alpha   90.00
_cell.angle_beta   90.00
_cell.angle_gamma   90.00
#
_symmetry.space_group_name_H-M   'P 1'
#
loop_
_entity.id
_entity.type
_entity.pdbx_description
1 polymer ?
#
loop_
_entity_poly.entity_id
_entity_poly.type
_entity_poly.pdbx_seq_one_letter_code
_entity_poly.pdbx_strand_id
1 'polypeptide(L)'
;MLLKIPFAKVDCSGNEWIYVQEVLNSGWLTTAGKTHLLEKQFSEYVGGKFACAVNSGTAALHLALEAIGTGPGDRVLVPSMTFTATAEVVRYLGADPVFCDVDYATRLVTPAILKDALLHQPEIKAVMIVHFGGQAAEMETILPFCRSLGVRIIEDAAHAFPSRRRGKWVGSFGDITCFSFYANKTITTGEGGMLVTDNEALFKRCKVMRLHGIDRDIWDRYMSAASSWEYDVIAPGYKYNMPDVAAAIGIAQLEKADLLRQERERCAKFYFNNLADMDSIDLPEVRESMADHAWHLFSIVLNERSRVPRNRFIELMAEKGIGTSVHYKPLHRMTYYRERYGLRPEDFPNTERIWKGCVSLPIYPTLSDEELVYICKSIREILG
;
A
#
# COMPACT_ATOMS: atom_id res chain seq x y z
N MET A 1 15.05 -9.41 -32.00
CA MET A 1 13.82 -9.58 -31.17
C MET A 1 13.73 -8.37 -30.26
N LEU A 2 12.63 -7.62 -30.25
CA LEU A 2 12.48 -6.49 -29.32
C LEU A 2 12.50 -7.04 -27.89
N LEU A 3 13.30 -6.41 -27.04
CA LEU A 3 13.33 -6.72 -25.60
C LEU A 3 11.94 -6.44 -25.01
N LYS A 4 11.36 -7.38 -24.28
CA LYS A 4 10.05 -7.19 -23.67
C LYS A 4 10.20 -7.08 -22.14
N ILE A 5 10.16 -5.84 -21.65
CA ILE A 5 10.32 -5.52 -20.24
C ILE A 5 8.94 -5.20 -19.65
N PRO A 6 8.36 -6.06 -18.80
CA PRO A 6 7.07 -5.77 -18.16
C PRO A 6 7.20 -4.66 -17.13
N PHE A 7 6.09 -4.00 -16.78
CA PHE A 7 6.06 -3.00 -15.72
C PHE A 7 6.42 -3.57 -14.33
N ALA A 8 5.94 -4.80 -14.05
CA ALA A 8 6.20 -5.51 -12.81
C ALA A 8 6.37 -7.01 -13.08
N LYS A 9 7.16 -7.67 -12.25
CA LYS A 9 7.39 -9.11 -12.30
C LYS A 9 7.62 -9.62 -10.88
N VAL A 10 6.91 -10.68 -10.51
CA VAL A 10 7.06 -11.34 -9.21
C VAL A 10 8.31 -12.23 -9.24
N ASP A 11 9.03 -12.25 -8.12
CA ASP A 11 10.09 -13.22 -7.86
C ASP A 11 9.56 -14.31 -6.91
N CYS A 12 9.42 -15.52 -7.43
CA CYS A 12 9.05 -16.73 -6.69
C CYS A 12 10.19 -17.76 -6.70
N SER A 13 11.43 -17.31 -6.57
CA SER A 13 12.64 -18.17 -6.57
C SER A 13 12.98 -18.78 -5.21
N GLY A 14 12.19 -18.51 -4.17
CA GLY A 14 12.38 -19.02 -2.81
C GLY A 14 11.60 -20.30 -2.52
N ASN A 15 11.15 -20.42 -1.28
CA ASN A 15 10.46 -21.60 -0.74
C ASN A 15 8.94 -21.64 -1.08
N GLU A 16 8.44 -20.76 -1.94
CA GLU A 16 7.00 -20.63 -2.22
C GLU A 16 6.38 -21.96 -2.66
N TRP A 17 7.05 -22.67 -3.57
CA TRP A 17 6.57 -23.98 -4.04
C TRP A 17 6.53 -25.02 -2.92
N ILE A 18 7.58 -25.07 -2.10
CA ILE A 18 7.70 -26.04 -1.01
C ILE A 18 6.59 -25.84 0.01
N TYR A 19 6.38 -24.62 0.46
CA TYR A 19 5.40 -24.30 1.50
C TYR A 19 3.96 -24.47 1.02
N VAL A 20 3.68 -24.16 -0.25
CA VAL A 20 2.38 -24.44 -0.88
C VAL A 20 2.13 -25.94 -0.96
N GLN A 21 3.14 -26.74 -1.34
CA GLN A 21 3.04 -28.19 -1.41
C GLN A 21 2.75 -28.81 -0.02
N GLU A 22 3.39 -28.29 1.04
CA GLU A 22 3.08 -28.71 2.43
C GLU A 22 1.62 -28.50 2.78
N VAL A 23 1.05 -27.32 2.42
CA VAL A 23 -0.36 -27.01 2.66
C VAL A 23 -1.28 -27.96 1.87
N LEU A 24 -0.99 -28.20 0.60
CA LEU A 24 -1.78 -29.10 -0.24
C LEU A 24 -1.74 -30.53 0.30
N ASN A 25 -0.59 -31.02 0.76
CA ASN A 25 -0.41 -32.34 1.33
C ASN A 25 -1.15 -32.49 2.67
N SER A 26 -1.27 -31.41 3.46
CA SER A 26 -2.01 -31.43 4.72
C SER A 26 -3.53 -31.58 4.54
N GLY A 27 -4.06 -31.25 3.36
CA GLY A 27 -5.50 -31.17 3.07
C GLY A 27 -6.23 -30.00 3.75
N TRP A 28 -5.53 -29.14 4.49
CA TRP A 28 -6.12 -27.98 5.15
C TRP A 28 -5.77 -26.68 4.44
N LEU A 29 -6.68 -26.18 3.63
CA LEU A 29 -6.40 -25.06 2.69
C LEU A 29 -6.81 -23.69 3.22
N THR A 30 -7.79 -23.64 4.15
CA THR A 30 -8.29 -22.37 4.72
C THR A 30 -7.41 -21.89 5.88
N THR A 31 -7.80 -20.78 6.52
CA THR A 31 -7.05 -20.18 7.64
C THR A 31 -6.73 -21.19 8.74
N ALA A 32 -5.44 -21.38 9.01
CA ALA A 32 -4.92 -22.27 10.03
C ALA A 32 -3.47 -21.91 10.41
N GLY A 33 -2.61 -22.93 10.58
CA GLY A 33 -1.25 -22.78 11.08
C GLY A 33 -0.34 -21.89 10.25
N LYS A 34 -0.42 -21.92 8.91
CA LYS A 34 0.42 -21.04 8.05
C LYS A 34 -0.01 -19.59 8.18
N THR A 35 -1.31 -19.32 8.25
CA THR A 35 -1.81 -17.95 8.45
C THR A 35 -1.36 -17.40 9.81
N HIS A 36 -1.48 -18.16 10.89
CA HIS A 36 -1.02 -17.74 12.22
C HIS A 36 0.51 -17.54 12.27
N LEU A 37 1.27 -18.39 11.58
CA LEU A 37 2.72 -18.25 11.48
C LEU A 37 3.10 -16.97 10.73
N LEU A 38 2.44 -16.67 9.60
CA LEU A 38 2.65 -15.44 8.85
C LEU A 38 2.31 -14.20 9.70
N GLU A 39 1.18 -14.20 10.41
CA GLU A 39 0.78 -13.12 11.32
C GLU A 39 1.88 -12.85 12.37
N LYS A 40 2.38 -13.91 13.02
CA LYS A 40 3.45 -13.81 14.01
C LYS A 40 4.74 -13.26 13.41
N GLN A 41 5.25 -13.87 12.35
CA GLN A 41 6.51 -13.47 11.73
C GLN A 41 6.44 -12.05 11.16
N PHE A 42 5.29 -11.66 10.58
CA PHE A 42 5.11 -10.32 10.04
C PHE A 42 5.10 -9.26 11.16
N SER A 43 4.38 -9.50 12.27
CA SER A 43 4.37 -8.58 13.41
C SER A 43 5.77 -8.40 14.02
N GLU A 44 6.52 -9.49 14.16
CA GLU A 44 7.91 -9.47 14.63
C GLU A 44 8.81 -8.66 13.69
N TYR A 45 8.63 -8.82 12.36
CA TYR A 45 9.41 -8.10 11.35
C TYR A 45 9.19 -6.58 11.40
N VAL A 46 7.93 -6.13 11.49
CA VAL A 46 7.61 -4.69 11.50
C VAL A 46 7.62 -4.06 12.90
N GLY A 47 7.91 -4.85 13.95
CA GLY A 47 7.96 -4.38 15.33
C GLY A 47 6.62 -4.00 15.93
N GLY A 48 5.51 -4.51 15.39
CA GLY A 48 4.17 -4.38 15.93
C GLY A 48 3.84 -5.51 16.91
N LYS A 49 2.79 -5.34 17.75
CA LYS A 49 2.39 -6.38 18.72
C LYS A 49 1.46 -7.41 18.13
N PHE A 50 0.51 -7.00 17.32
CA PHE A 50 -0.53 -7.85 16.76
C PHE A 50 -0.65 -7.65 15.27
N ALA A 51 -0.74 -8.75 14.52
CA ALA A 51 -1.01 -8.74 13.09
C ALA A 51 -2.21 -9.64 12.77
N CYS A 52 -3.03 -9.24 11.80
CA CYS A 52 -4.20 -9.98 11.36
C CYS A 52 -4.19 -10.06 9.83
N ALA A 53 -4.00 -11.27 9.31
CA ALA A 53 -3.95 -11.54 7.88
C ALA A 53 -5.35 -11.57 7.27
N VAL A 54 -5.49 -10.95 6.10
CA VAL A 54 -6.74 -10.82 5.36
C VAL A 54 -6.53 -11.08 3.87
N ASN A 55 -7.63 -11.26 3.13
CA ASN A 55 -7.60 -11.63 1.72
C ASN A 55 -7.24 -10.49 0.74
N SER A 56 -7.12 -9.24 1.22
CA SER A 56 -6.68 -8.09 0.40
C SER A 56 -6.28 -6.90 1.27
N GLY A 57 -5.47 -5.98 0.71
CA GLY A 57 -5.21 -4.69 1.36
C GLY A 57 -6.48 -3.87 1.58
N THR A 58 -7.45 -3.94 0.66
CA THR A 58 -8.77 -3.29 0.80
C THR A 58 -9.52 -3.82 2.02
N ALA A 59 -9.51 -5.14 2.25
CA ALA A 59 -10.10 -5.75 3.44
C ALA A 59 -9.41 -5.28 4.73
N ALA A 60 -8.08 -5.10 4.70
CA ALA A 60 -7.33 -4.55 5.84
C ALA A 60 -7.78 -3.11 6.17
N LEU A 61 -7.85 -2.23 5.17
CA LEU A 61 -8.30 -0.84 5.33
C LEU A 61 -9.76 -0.77 5.83
N HIS A 62 -10.65 -1.61 5.28
CA HIS A 62 -12.05 -1.65 5.69
C HIS A 62 -12.20 -2.08 7.16
N LEU A 63 -11.53 -3.17 7.56
CA LEU A 63 -11.54 -3.63 8.95
C LEU A 63 -10.92 -2.60 9.90
N ALA A 64 -9.88 -1.89 9.48
CA ALA A 64 -9.24 -0.86 10.29
C ALA A 64 -10.21 0.29 10.63
N LEU A 65 -10.94 0.79 9.64
CA LEU A 65 -11.96 1.82 9.86
C LEU A 65 -13.16 1.29 10.65
N GLU A 66 -13.60 0.07 10.39
CA GLU A 66 -14.67 -0.58 11.15
C GLU A 66 -14.28 -0.71 12.63
N ALA A 67 -13.05 -1.18 12.92
CA ALA A 67 -12.58 -1.41 14.28
C ALA A 67 -12.49 -0.13 15.13
N ILE A 68 -12.23 1.03 14.53
CA ILE A 68 -12.28 2.33 15.22
C ILE A 68 -13.71 2.90 15.31
N GLY A 69 -14.72 2.14 14.88
CA GLY A 69 -16.13 2.49 14.97
C GLY A 69 -16.58 3.54 13.94
N THR A 70 -15.95 3.58 12.75
CA THR A 70 -16.40 4.46 11.67
C THR A 70 -17.77 4.00 11.13
N GLY A 71 -18.68 4.95 10.90
CA GLY A 71 -20.04 4.65 10.43
C GLY A 71 -20.70 5.86 9.78
N PRO A 72 -22.03 5.76 9.49
CA PRO A 72 -22.80 6.84 8.88
C PRO A 72 -22.68 8.16 9.66
N GLY A 73 -22.44 9.26 8.95
CA GLY A 73 -22.25 10.59 9.52
C GLY A 73 -20.80 10.92 9.88
N ASP A 74 -19.92 9.93 9.98
CA ASP A 74 -18.50 10.18 10.20
C ASP A 74 -17.80 10.69 8.93
N ARG A 75 -16.71 11.43 9.11
CA ARG A 75 -15.87 11.96 8.05
C ARG A 75 -14.44 11.48 8.20
N VAL A 76 -13.83 11.03 7.12
CA VAL A 76 -12.45 10.52 7.09
C VAL A 76 -11.63 11.29 6.07
N LEU A 77 -10.50 11.88 6.49
CA LEU A 77 -9.61 12.60 5.60
C LEU A 77 -8.77 11.61 4.78
N VAL A 78 -8.75 11.81 3.45
CA VAL A 78 -8.09 10.93 2.48
C VAL A 78 -7.31 11.75 1.46
N PRO A 79 -6.05 11.42 1.13
CA PRO A 79 -5.35 12.10 0.04
C PRO A 79 -6.05 11.83 -1.29
N SER A 80 -6.11 12.84 -2.16
CA SER A 80 -6.68 12.65 -3.50
C SER A 80 -5.77 11.83 -4.43
N MET A 81 -4.45 11.83 -4.16
CA MET A 81 -3.45 11.05 -4.90
C MET A 81 -3.23 9.68 -4.23
N THR A 82 -4.16 8.78 -4.43
CA THR A 82 -4.09 7.40 -3.92
C THR A 82 -4.87 6.43 -4.81
N PHE A 83 -4.76 5.13 -4.52
CA PHE A 83 -5.65 4.12 -5.09
C PHE A 83 -7.06 4.25 -4.49
N THR A 84 -8.07 3.90 -5.27
CA THR A 84 -9.48 4.11 -4.89
C THR A 84 -9.88 3.41 -3.59
N ALA A 85 -9.24 2.28 -3.25
CA ALA A 85 -9.54 1.52 -2.04
C ALA A 85 -9.46 2.38 -0.77
N THR A 86 -8.50 3.32 -0.68
CA THR A 86 -8.34 4.20 0.48
C THR A 86 -9.61 5.02 0.78
N ALA A 87 -10.36 5.43 -0.25
CA ALA A 87 -11.61 6.18 -0.11
C ALA A 87 -12.86 5.29 -0.16
N GLU A 88 -12.83 4.18 -0.92
CA GLU A 88 -13.96 3.26 -1.05
C GLU A 88 -14.36 2.66 0.29
N VAL A 89 -13.38 2.23 1.09
CA VAL A 89 -13.64 1.60 2.39
C VAL A 89 -14.35 2.54 3.37
N VAL A 90 -14.14 3.84 3.23
CA VAL A 90 -14.92 4.85 3.97
C VAL A 90 -16.39 4.77 3.58
N ARG A 91 -16.66 4.68 2.27
CA ARG A 91 -18.03 4.58 1.74
C ARG A 91 -18.72 3.26 2.09
N TYR A 92 -17.99 2.16 2.19
CA TYR A 92 -18.53 0.87 2.60
C TYR A 92 -19.17 0.92 3.99
N LEU A 93 -18.65 1.77 4.87
CA LEU A 93 -19.17 1.98 6.23
C LEU A 93 -20.24 3.09 6.31
N GLY A 94 -20.63 3.68 5.18
CA GLY A 94 -21.61 4.78 5.15
C GLY A 94 -21.06 6.14 5.56
N ALA A 95 -19.77 6.23 5.90
CA ALA A 95 -19.05 7.48 6.19
C ALA A 95 -18.69 8.24 4.91
N ASP A 96 -18.28 9.50 5.02
CA ASP A 96 -17.91 10.32 3.88
C ASP A 96 -16.40 10.63 3.85
N PRO A 97 -15.68 10.33 2.73
CA PRO A 97 -14.31 10.78 2.55
C PRO A 97 -14.25 12.29 2.33
N VAL A 98 -13.31 12.95 3.01
CA VAL A 98 -12.91 14.34 2.78
C VAL A 98 -11.54 14.32 2.11
N PHE A 99 -11.40 15.00 1.00
CA PHE A 99 -10.17 14.90 0.22
C PHE A 99 -9.22 16.05 0.52
N CYS A 100 -7.91 15.73 0.61
CA CYS A 100 -6.84 16.72 0.67
C CYS A 100 -5.86 16.53 -0.49
N ASP A 101 -5.08 17.58 -0.78
CA ASP A 101 -3.98 17.54 -1.72
C ASP A 101 -2.77 16.79 -1.13
N VAL A 102 -1.70 16.64 -1.92
CA VAL A 102 -0.42 16.07 -1.49
C VAL A 102 0.72 17.05 -1.82
N ASP A 103 1.87 16.84 -1.23
CA ASP A 103 3.09 17.54 -1.62
C ASP A 103 3.56 17.06 -2.98
N TYR A 104 3.96 17.99 -3.85
CA TYR A 104 4.36 17.69 -5.23
C TYR A 104 5.60 16.80 -5.31
N ALA A 105 6.60 17.08 -4.49
CA ALA A 105 7.89 16.41 -4.58
C ALA A 105 7.85 14.99 -3.98
N THR A 106 7.23 14.85 -2.81
CA THR A 106 7.15 13.59 -2.07
C THR A 106 5.92 12.76 -2.40
N ARG A 107 4.85 13.38 -2.91
CA ARG A 107 3.52 12.78 -3.16
C ARG A 107 2.84 12.28 -1.89
N LEU A 108 3.27 12.78 -0.74
CA LEU A 108 2.74 12.43 0.58
C LEU A 108 1.87 13.56 1.13
N VAL A 109 0.98 13.22 2.05
CA VAL A 109 0.36 14.20 2.94
C VAL A 109 1.42 14.64 3.95
N THR A 110 1.83 15.90 3.89
CA THR A 110 2.78 16.48 4.84
C THR A 110 2.06 16.99 6.10
N PRO A 111 2.78 17.22 7.22
CA PRO A 111 2.21 17.83 8.41
C PRO A 111 1.52 19.18 8.14
N ALA A 112 2.04 19.98 7.20
CA ALA A 112 1.44 21.26 6.82
C ALA A 112 0.09 21.10 6.12
N ILE A 113 0.02 20.21 5.11
CA ILE A 113 -1.22 19.89 4.39
C ILE A 113 -2.26 19.30 5.34
N LEU A 114 -1.84 18.37 6.21
CA LEU A 114 -2.71 17.76 7.20
C LEU A 114 -3.28 18.79 8.18
N LYS A 115 -2.43 19.66 8.69
CA LYS A 115 -2.83 20.74 9.63
C LYS A 115 -3.84 21.67 8.98
N ASP A 116 -3.58 22.12 7.76
CA ASP A 116 -4.51 22.98 7.02
C ASP A 116 -5.86 22.30 6.81
N ALA A 117 -5.86 21.05 6.33
CA ALA A 117 -7.09 20.27 6.10
C ALA A 117 -7.91 20.09 7.39
N LEU A 118 -7.28 19.75 8.52
CA LEU A 118 -7.98 19.53 9.78
C LEU A 118 -8.49 20.83 10.43
N LEU A 119 -7.82 21.96 10.22
CA LEU A 119 -8.30 23.26 10.69
C LEU A 119 -9.57 23.72 9.97
N HIS A 120 -9.69 23.42 8.68
CA HIS A 120 -10.86 23.76 7.87
C HIS A 120 -11.98 22.68 7.94
N GLN A 121 -11.70 21.51 8.51
CA GLN A 121 -12.62 20.39 8.62
C GLN A 121 -12.62 19.80 10.05
N PRO A 122 -13.18 20.50 11.05
CA PRO A 122 -13.03 20.14 12.47
C PRO A 122 -13.70 18.81 12.87
N GLU A 123 -14.59 18.25 12.06
CA GLU A 123 -15.36 17.04 12.38
C GLU A 123 -14.74 15.75 11.80
N ILE A 124 -13.44 15.75 11.52
CA ILE A 124 -12.75 14.58 11.02
C ILE A 124 -12.52 13.59 12.16
N LYS A 125 -13.04 12.37 12.01
CA LYS A 125 -12.87 11.25 12.95
C LYS A 125 -11.54 10.55 12.79
N ALA A 126 -11.12 10.34 11.53
CA ALA A 126 -9.87 9.65 11.22
C ALA A 126 -9.20 10.24 9.97
N VAL A 127 -7.90 9.98 9.86
CA VAL A 127 -7.08 10.30 8.69
C VAL A 127 -6.51 9.03 8.11
N MET A 128 -6.59 8.86 6.79
CA MET A 128 -5.91 7.82 6.04
C MET A 128 -4.56 8.39 5.55
N ILE A 129 -3.45 7.97 6.16
CA ILE A 129 -2.11 8.37 5.73
C ILE A 129 -1.57 7.33 4.74
N VAL A 130 -1.36 7.74 3.51
CA VAL A 130 -0.83 6.86 2.44
C VAL A 130 0.68 7.04 2.33
N HIS A 131 1.43 5.95 2.49
CA HIS A 131 2.87 5.89 2.28
C HIS A 131 3.17 5.63 0.80
N PHE A 132 2.97 6.66 -0.03
CA PHE A 132 2.99 6.55 -1.48
C PHE A 132 4.33 6.06 -2.03
N GLY A 133 4.29 5.16 -3.01
CA GLY A 133 5.46 4.67 -3.74
C GLY A 133 6.44 3.82 -2.92
N GLY A 134 6.26 3.76 -1.62
CA GLY A 134 7.16 3.08 -0.68
C GLY A 134 7.91 4.03 0.25
N GLN A 135 7.64 5.35 0.19
CA GLN A 135 8.19 6.34 1.13
C GLN A 135 7.25 6.52 2.32
N ALA A 136 7.79 6.44 3.52
CA ALA A 136 7.02 6.69 4.74
C ALA A 136 6.72 8.19 4.92
N ALA A 137 5.50 8.54 5.31
CA ALA A 137 5.11 9.90 5.70
C ALA A 137 5.79 10.32 7.02
N GLU A 138 5.73 11.62 7.34
CA GLU A 138 6.37 12.21 8.52
C GLU A 138 5.61 11.89 9.81
N MET A 139 5.51 10.58 10.13
CA MET A 139 4.68 10.07 11.23
C MET A 139 5.08 10.62 12.61
N GLU A 140 6.35 10.95 12.82
CA GLU A 140 6.85 11.56 14.04
C GLU A 140 6.24 12.93 14.34
N THR A 141 5.76 13.65 13.31
CA THR A 141 5.08 14.94 13.42
C THR A 141 3.56 14.79 13.31
N ILE A 142 3.10 13.94 12.39
CA ILE A 142 1.68 13.69 12.12
C ILE A 142 0.99 13.09 13.35
N LEU A 143 1.59 12.06 13.95
CA LEU A 143 0.98 11.29 15.01
C LEU A 143 0.67 12.12 16.28
N PRO A 144 1.62 12.89 16.85
CA PRO A 144 1.33 13.75 18.02
C PRO A 144 0.26 14.81 17.71
N PHE A 145 0.28 15.38 16.52
CA PHE A 145 -0.70 16.37 16.10
C PHE A 145 -2.12 15.80 16.03
N CYS A 146 -2.33 14.69 15.34
CA CYS A 146 -3.66 14.05 15.28
C CYS A 146 -4.15 13.62 16.66
N ARG A 147 -3.27 13.06 17.49
CA ARG A 147 -3.60 12.68 18.87
C ARG A 147 -4.07 13.88 19.72
N SER A 148 -3.45 15.06 19.55
CA SER A 148 -3.86 16.27 20.26
C SER A 148 -5.27 16.74 19.90
N LEU A 149 -5.78 16.34 18.74
CA LEU A 149 -7.13 16.64 18.24
C LEU A 149 -8.12 15.47 18.47
N GLY A 150 -7.68 14.35 19.03
CA GLY A 150 -8.51 13.14 19.16
C GLY A 150 -8.79 12.42 17.83
N VAL A 151 -8.07 12.75 16.76
CA VAL A 151 -8.22 12.16 15.42
C VAL A 151 -7.46 10.85 15.33
N ARG A 152 -8.11 9.78 14.87
CA ARG A 152 -7.50 8.47 14.66
C ARG A 152 -6.66 8.44 13.39
N ILE A 153 -5.62 7.59 13.37
CA ILE A 153 -4.74 7.44 12.22
C ILE A 153 -4.75 6.00 11.73
N ILE A 154 -5.19 5.83 10.48
CA ILE A 154 -5.05 4.59 9.74
C ILE A 154 -3.96 4.81 8.68
N GLU A 155 -2.92 3.97 8.70
CA GLU A 155 -1.86 4.01 7.70
C GLU A 155 -2.18 3.07 6.55
N ASP A 156 -2.32 3.62 5.35
CA ASP A 156 -2.34 2.83 4.11
C ASP A 156 -0.89 2.60 3.65
N ALA A 157 -0.35 1.49 4.09
CA ALA A 157 1.00 1.04 3.78
C ALA A 157 1.04 0.04 2.61
N ALA A 158 0.02 0.04 1.73
CA ALA A 158 -0.03 -0.87 0.59
C ALA A 158 1.18 -0.78 -0.35
N HIS A 159 1.96 0.30 -0.29
CA HIS A 159 3.20 0.50 -1.04
C HIS A 159 4.47 0.43 -0.17
N ALA A 160 4.35 0.37 1.14
CA ALA A 160 5.43 0.69 2.07
C ALA A 160 5.92 -0.49 2.91
N PHE A 161 5.92 -1.68 2.32
CA PHE A 161 6.59 -2.83 2.93
C PHE A 161 7.79 -3.26 2.08
N PRO A 162 8.97 -3.41 2.71
CA PRO A 162 9.36 -2.91 4.03
C PRO A 162 9.92 -1.48 3.92
N SER A 163 9.35 -0.56 4.65
CA SER A 163 9.86 0.82 4.74
C SER A 163 10.11 1.24 6.18
N ARG A 164 11.00 2.20 6.37
CA ARG A 164 11.30 2.79 7.67
C ARG A 164 11.14 4.30 7.64
N ARG A 165 10.91 4.85 8.82
CA ARG A 165 10.97 6.28 9.09
C ARG A 165 11.76 6.50 10.38
N ARG A 166 12.91 7.22 10.29
CA ARG A 166 13.81 7.45 11.43
C ARG A 166 14.17 6.15 12.17
N GLY A 167 14.50 5.10 11.42
CA GLY A 167 14.89 3.80 11.94
C GLY A 167 13.75 2.92 12.47
N LYS A 168 12.49 3.40 12.49
CA LYS A 168 11.32 2.61 12.89
C LYS A 168 10.57 2.11 11.67
N TRP A 169 10.13 0.87 11.71
CA TRP A 169 9.35 0.27 10.64
C TRP A 169 7.96 0.93 10.49
N VAL A 170 7.51 1.12 9.26
CA VAL A 170 6.10 1.29 8.95
C VAL A 170 5.36 0.03 9.44
N GLY A 171 4.31 0.23 10.23
CA GLY A 171 3.65 -0.83 10.99
C GLY A 171 3.72 -0.63 12.52
N SER A 172 4.54 0.33 12.97
CA SER A 172 4.75 0.63 14.39
C SER A 172 4.35 2.05 14.81
N PHE A 173 3.54 2.78 14.00
CA PHE A 173 3.24 4.19 14.27
C PHE A 173 1.78 4.46 14.63
N GLY A 174 0.85 4.31 13.68
CA GLY A 174 -0.55 4.71 13.81
C GLY A 174 -1.39 3.84 14.73
N ASP A 175 -2.70 4.05 14.70
CA ASP A 175 -3.63 3.18 15.43
C ASP A 175 -3.70 1.80 14.80
N ILE A 176 -3.77 1.76 13.45
CA ILE A 176 -3.69 0.53 12.64
C ILE A 176 -2.94 0.85 11.34
N THR A 177 -2.00 -0.02 10.96
CA THR A 177 -1.30 0.03 9.67
C THR A 177 -1.76 -1.13 8.79
N CYS A 178 -2.10 -0.83 7.52
CA CYS A 178 -2.65 -1.77 6.56
C CYS A 178 -1.70 -2.00 5.38
N PHE A 179 -1.34 -3.26 5.14
CA PHE A 179 -0.45 -3.67 4.06
C PHE A 179 -1.20 -4.46 2.98
N SER A 180 -0.68 -4.43 1.77
CA SER A 180 -1.19 -5.21 0.63
C SER A 180 -0.15 -6.22 0.17
N PHE A 181 -0.60 -7.43 -0.10
CA PHE A 181 0.17 -8.50 -0.71
C PHE A 181 -0.35 -8.85 -2.12
N TYR A 182 -0.91 -7.85 -2.82
CA TYR A 182 -1.30 -7.99 -4.22
C TYR A 182 -0.09 -8.36 -5.10
N ALA A 183 -0.33 -8.97 -6.25
CA ALA A 183 0.68 -9.58 -7.10
C ALA A 183 1.90 -8.71 -7.43
N ASN A 184 1.76 -7.39 -7.56
CA ASN A 184 2.86 -6.49 -7.91
C ASN A 184 3.58 -5.85 -6.70
N LYS A 185 3.18 -6.17 -5.46
CA LYS A 185 3.79 -5.59 -4.25
C LYS A 185 5.19 -6.13 -4.00
N THR A 186 5.93 -5.52 -3.08
CA THR A 186 7.31 -5.92 -2.75
C THR A 186 7.36 -7.38 -2.31
N ILE A 187 6.42 -7.82 -1.47
CA ILE A 187 6.11 -9.22 -1.22
C ILE A 187 4.65 -9.49 -1.62
N THR A 188 4.33 -10.72 -2.01
CA THR A 188 3.00 -11.06 -2.50
C THR A 188 2.51 -12.41 -1.99
N THR A 189 1.18 -12.54 -1.93
CA THR A 189 0.47 -13.82 -1.77
C THR A 189 -0.46 -14.10 -2.96
N GLY A 190 -0.24 -13.38 -4.09
CA GLY A 190 -1.17 -13.27 -5.22
C GLY A 190 -2.26 -12.24 -4.91
N GLU A 191 -3.14 -12.56 -4.01
CA GLU A 191 -4.06 -11.67 -3.31
C GLU A 191 -3.87 -11.82 -1.81
N GLY A 192 -3.89 -10.71 -1.07
CA GLY A 192 -3.74 -10.72 0.39
C GLY A 192 -3.49 -9.34 0.97
N GLY A 193 -3.52 -9.28 2.28
CA GLY A 193 -3.20 -8.10 3.07
C GLY A 193 -2.91 -8.47 4.53
N MET A 194 -2.44 -7.47 5.25
CA MET A 194 -2.18 -7.58 6.68
C MET A 194 -2.54 -6.25 7.35
N LEU A 195 -3.19 -6.29 8.48
CA LEU A 195 -3.27 -5.14 9.37
C LEU A 195 -2.43 -5.40 10.62
N VAL A 196 -1.78 -4.35 11.12
CA VAL A 196 -0.92 -4.38 12.31
C VAL A 196 -1.36 -3.30 13.27
N THR A 197 -1.42 -3.60 14.56
CA THR A 197 -1.76 -2.67 15.62
C THR A 197 -1.12 -3.07 16.95
N ASP A 198 -0.85 -2.10 17.81
CA ASP A 198 -0.42 -2.33 19.19
C ASP A 198 -1.61 -2.40 20.16
N ASN A 199 -2.82 -2.12 19.69
CA ASN A 199 -4.04 -2.10 20.49
C ASN A 199 -4.77 -3.46 20.41
N GLU A 200 -4.78 -4.19 21.53
CA GLU A 200 -5.39 -5.50 21.63
C GLU A 200 -6.90 -5.51 21.34
N ALA A 201 -7.62 -4.45 21.74
CA ALA A 201 -9.06 -4.36 21.50
C ALA A 201 -9.37 -4.20 20.00
N LEU A 202 -8.60 -3.35 19.28
CA LEU A 202 -8.72 -3.22 17.82
C LEU A 202 -8.36 -4.52 17.11
N PHE A 203 -7.29 -5.19 17.52
CA PHE A 203 -6.90 -6.50 16.98
C PHE A 203 -8.02 -7.55 17.15
N LYS A 204 -8.55 -7.70 18.36
CA LYS A 204 -9.65 -8.65 18.63
C LYS A 204 -10.88 -8.34 17.77
N ARG A 205 -11.24 -7.05 17.62
CA ARG A 205 -12.34 -6.63 16.76
C ARG A 205 -12.09 -7.05 15.30
N CYS A 206 -10.89 -6.76 14.76
CA CYS A 206 -10.53 -7.16 13.39
C CYS A 206 -10.58 -8.69 13.21
N LYS A 207 -10.08 -9.48 14.15
CA LYS A 207 -10.16 -10.96 14.09
C LYS A 207 -11.60 -11.47 14.00
N VAL A 208 -12.48 -10.95 14.83
CA VAL A 208 -13.89 -11.29 14.81
C VAL A 208 -14.53 -10.89 13.48
N MET A 209 -14.32 -9.63 13.07
CA MET A 209 -14.98 -9.09 11.88
C MET A 209 -14.47 -9.68 10.56
N ARG A 210 -13.21 -10.13 10.48
CA ARG A 210 -12.68 -10.76 9.27
C ARG A 210 -13.35 -12.09 8.90
N LEU A 211 -14.06 -12.71 9.87
CA LEU A 211 -14.70 -14.01 9.70
C LEU A 211 -16.11 -14.03 10.30
N HIS A 212 -17.05 -13.46 9.56
CA HIS A 212 -18.50 -13.49 9.84
C HIS A 212 -18.93 -12.94 11.21
N GLY A 213 -18.08 -12.22 11.94
CA GLY A 213 -18.39 -11.77 13.30
C GLY A 213 -18.44 -12.89 14.34
N ILE A 214 -17.79 -14.01 14.05
CA ILE A 214 -17.74 -15.18 14.91
C ILE A 214 -16.73 -14.94 16.04
N ASP A 215 -17.13 -15.22 17.28
CA ASP A 215 -16.34 -14.98 18.50
C ASP A 215 -15.18 -15.96 18.72
N ARG A 216 -15.14 -17.07 17.95
CA ARG A 216 -14.13 -18.12 18.02
C ARG A 216 -13.38 -18.32 16.71
N ASP A 217 -12.06 -18.55 16.80
CA ASP A 217 -11.26 -18.94 15.64
C ASP A 217 -11.66 -20.34 15.14
N ILE A 218 -11.70 -20.52 13.82
CA ILE A 218 -12.05 -21.81 13.20
C ILE A 218 -11.06 -22.90 13.61
N TRP A 219 -9.77 -22.58 13.63
CA TRP A 219 -8.71 -23.52 13.99
C TRP A 219 -8.87 -24.02 15.42
N ASP A 220 -9.15 -23.12 16.37
CA ASP A 220 -9.36 -23.49 17.77
C ASP A 220 -10.54 -24.42 17.98
N ARG A 221 -11.57 -24.33 17.12
CA ARG A 221 -12.74 -25.24 17.15
C ARG A 221 -12.41 -26.68 16.76
N TYR A 222 -11.47 -26.88 15.83
CA TYR A 222 -11.08 -28.22 15.38
C TYR A 222 -9.97 -28.84 16.24
N MET A 223 -9.15 -28.04 16.93
CA MET A 223 -8.04 -28.54 17.74
C MET A 223 -8.38 -28.77 19.22
N SER A 224 -9.51 -28.24 19.73
CA SER A 224 -9.89 -28.44 21.12
C SER A 224 -10.66 -29.77 21.32
N ALA A 225 -10.24 -30.55 22.29
CA ALA A 225 -10.89 -31.85 22.66
C ALA A 225 -12.24 -31.69 23.38
N ALA A 226 -12.63 -30.48 23.78
CA ALA A 226 -13.92 -30.21 24.41
C ALA A 226 -14.97 -29.88 23.33
N SER A 227 -16.26 -30.17 23.62
CA SER A 227 -17.44 -29.94 22.76
C SER A 227 -17.52 -28.48 22.21
N SER A 228 -16.67 -28.16 21.26
CA SER A 228 -16.35 -26.79 20.85
C SER A 228 -16.98 -26.40 19.53
N TRP A 229 -18.04 -27.11 19.11
CA TRP A 229 -18.83 -26.69 17.94
C TRP A 229 -19.65 -25.43 18.20
N GLU A 230 -19.89 -25.06 19.47
CA GLU A 230 -20.64 -23.90 19.86
C GLU A 230 -19.84 -22.63 19.64
N TYR A 231 -20.41 -21.70 18.87
CA TYR A 231 -19.91 -20.37 18.59
C TYR A 231 -21.08 -19.40 18.49
N ASP A 232 -20.80 -18.11 18.67
CA ASP A 232 -21.80 -17.05 18.51
C ASP A 232 -21.36 -16.05 17.43
N VAL A 233 -22.34 -15.44 16.76
CA VAL A 233 -22.17 -14.34 15.83
C VAL A 233 -22.47 -13.06 16.58
N ILE A 234 -21.42 -12.40 17.09
CA ILE A 234 -21.55 -11.21 17.94
C ILE A 234 -21.62 -9.88 17.15
N ALA A 235 -21.44 -9.94 15.84
CA ALA A 235 -21.57 -8.81 14.94
C ALA A 235 -21.75 -9.28 13.49
N PRO A 236 -22.34 -8.46 12.56
CA PRO A 236 -22.41 -8.78 11.13
C PRO A 236 -21.03 -8.62 10.47
N GLY A 237 -20.17 -9.63 10.62
CA GLY A 237 -18.81 -9.60 10.08
C GLY A 237 -18.73 -9.92 8.59
N TYR A 238 -17.49 -9.93 8.09
CA TYR A 238 -17.17 -10.11 6.68
C TYR A 238 -16.52 -11.47 6.41
N LYS A 239 -16.30 -11.80 5.15
CA LYS A 239 -15.53 -12.98 4.73
C LYS A 239 -14.18 -12.52 4.14
N TYR A 240 -13.24 -12.13 5.00
CA TYR A 240 -11.96 -11.52 4.66
C TYR A 240 -10.74 -12.32 5.10
N ASN A 241 -10.92 -13.49 5.67
CA ASN A 241 -9.80 -14.32 6.15
C ASN A 241 -8.88 -14.77 5.01
N MET A 242 -7.58 -14.81 5.27
CA MET A 242 -6.56 -15.33 4.36
C MET A 242 -6.51 -16.87 4.45
N PRO A 243 -6.49 -17.61 3.32
CA PRO A 243 -6.27 -19.05 3.32
C PRO A 243 -4.78 -19.41 3.52
N ASP A 244 -4.51 -20.60 4.09
CA ASP A 244 -3.14 -21.07 4.35
C ASP A 244 -2.30 -21.23 3.07
N VAL A 245 -2.91 -21.51 1.93
CA VAL A 245 -2.21 -21.54 0.64
C VAL A 245 -1.57 -20.18 0.32
N ALA A 246 -2.31 -19.09 0.51
CA ALA A 246 -1.80 -17.73 0.32
C ALA A 246 -0.76 -17.37 1.41
N ALA A 247 -1.03 -17.73 2.66
CA ALA A 247 -0.10 -17.51 3.76
C ALA A 247 1.23 -18.24 3.57
N ALA A 248 1.22 -19.45 3.01
CA ALA A 248 2.44 -20.21 2.68
C ALA A 248 3.34 -19.46 1.68
N ILE A 249 2.75 -18.86 0.64
CA ILE A 249 3.48 -17.98 -0.27
C ILE A 249 4.03 -16.78 0.51
N GLY A 250 3.20 -16.15 1.35
CA GLY A 250 3.58 -14.98 2.15
C GLY A 250 4.76 -15.22 3.08
N ILE A 251 4.86 -16.39 3.71
CA ILE A 251 5.98 -16.78 4.56
C ILE A 251 7.28 -16.82 3.74
N ALA A 252 7.27 -17.52 2.60
CA ALA A 252 8.43 -17.63 1.73
C ALA A 252 8.88 -16.26 1.16
N GLN A 253 7.92 -15.39 0.84
CA GLN A 253 8.18 -14.02 0.40
C GLN A 253 8.76 -13.16 1.54
N LEU A 254 8.28 -13.33 2.77
CA LEU A 254 8.78 -12.60 3.94
C LEU A 254 10.23 -12.97 4.28
N GLU A 255 10.61 -14.25 4.12
CA GLU A 255 11.98 -14.73 4.33
C GLU A 255 13.02 -13.99 3.48
N LYS A 256 12.63 -13.50 2.32
CA LYS A 256 13.52 -12.76 1.40
C LYS A 256 13.15 -11.28 1.22
N ALA A 257 12.31 -10.72 2.10
CA ALA A 257 11.81 -9.34 1.98
C ALA A 257 12.93 -8.29 1.87
N ASP A 258 13.98 -8.42 2.67
CA ASP A 258 15.13 -7.51 2.63
C ASP A 258 15.89 -7.59 1.30
N LEU A 259 16.09 -8.78 0.75
CA LEU A 259 16.70 -8.98 -0.56
C LEU A 259 15.86 -8.34 -1.67
N LEU A 260 14.54 -8.59 -1.66
CA LEU A 260 13.63 -8.01 -2.64
C LEU A 260 13.63 -6.48 -2.60
N ARG A 261 13.72 -5.88 -1.41
CA ARG A 261 13.84 -4.43 -1.24
C ARG A 261 15.21 -3.93 -1.75
N GLN A 262 16.31 -4.61 -1.41
CA GLN A 262 17.64 -4.23 -1.85
C GLN A 262 17.78 -4.22 -3.37
N GLU A 263 17.20 -5.21 -4.06
CA GLU A 263 17.18 -5.24 -5.53
C GLU A 263 16.36 -4.10 -6.14
N ARG A 264 15.24 -3.73 -5.52
CA ARG A 264 14.48 -2.53 -5.92
C ARG A 264 15.26 -1.23 -5.66
N GLU A 265 15.98 -1.15 -4.55
CA GLU A 265 16.88 -0.03 -4.26
C GLU A 265 18.01 0.08 -5.30
N ARG A 266 18.59 -1.04 -5.75
CA ARG A 266 19.58 -1.09 -6.84
C ARG A 266 19.01 -0.47 -8.12
N CYS A 267 17.81 -0.89 -8.52
CA CYS A 267 17.12 -0.32 -9.69
C CYS A 267 16.88 1.18 -9.52
N ALA A 268 16.39 1.62 -8.36
CA ALA A 268 16.14 3.03 -8.09
C ALA A 268 17.42 3.87 -8.15
N LYS A 269 18.51 3.42 -7.53
CA LYS A 269 19.82 4.07 -7.62
C LYS A 269 20.31 4.20 -9.06
N PHE A 270 20.08 3.15 -9.87
CA PHE A 270 20.42 3.19 -11.29
C PHE A 270 19.67 4.29 -12.03
N TYR A 271 18.35 4.41 -11.81
CA TYR A 271 17.54 5.48 -12.41
C TYR A 271 18.01 6.87 -11.96
N PHE A 272 18.25 7.09 -10.67
CA PHE A 272 18.76 8.37 -10.19
C PHE A 272 20.09 8.75 -10.87
N ASN A 273 21.03 7.82 -10.95
CA ASN A 273 22.35 8.07 -11.54
C ASN A 273 22.29 8.36 -13.05
N ASN A 274 21.28 7.82 -13.74
CA ASN A 274 21.20 7.92 -15.20
C ASN A 274 20.15 8.89 -15.71
N LEU A 275 19.32 9.49 -14.86
CA LEU A 275 18.24 10.39 -15.28
C LEU A 275 18.26 11.74 -14.57
N ALA A 276 19.15 11.97 -13.58
CA ALA A 276 19.17 13.18 -12.76
C ALA A 276 19.53 14.48 -13.55
N ASP A 277 20.20 14.33 -14.67
CA ASP A 277 20.59 15.45 -15.54
C ASP A 277 19.52 15.84 -16.60
N MET A 278 18.38 15.16 -16.60
CA MET A 278 17.30 15.41 -17.54
C MET A 278 16.34 16.50 -17.03
N ASP A 279 16.40 17.68 -17.60
CA ASP A 279 15.54 18.82 -17.23
C ASP A 279 14.04 18.63 -17.55
N SER A 280 13.69 17.66 -18.40
CA SER A 280 12.34 17.38 -18.86
C SER A 280 11.51 16.51 -17.94
N ILE A 281 12.12 15.96 -16.87
CA ILE A 281 11.47 15.09 -15.89
C ILE A 281 11.83 15.50 -14.47
N ASP A 282 10.87 15.31 -13.55
CA ASP A 282 11.12 15.42 -12.11
C ASP A 282 11.16 14.00 -11.53
N LEU A 283 12.28 13.67 -10.88
CA LEU A 283 12.45 12.42 -10.16
C LEU A 283 11.75 12.47 -8.80
N PRO A 284 11.39 11.31 -8.18
CA PRO A 284 10.79 11.30 -6.85
C PRO A 284 11.78 11.84 -5.81
N GLU A 285 11.32 12.71 -4.90
CA GLU A 285 12.14 13.15 -3.76
C GLU A 285 12.19 12.08 -2.69
N VAL A 286 13.39 11.79 -2.19
CA VAL A 286 13.62 10.84 -1.09
C VAL A 286 14.03 11.61 0.16
N ARG A 287 13.19 11.57 1.19
CA ARG A 287 13.39 12.32 2.44
C ARG A 287 14.15 11.57 3.52
N GLU A 288 14.29 10.28 3.38
CA GLU A 288 15.06 9.40 4.26
C GLU A 288 16.21 8.74 3.49
N SER A 289 16.83 7.75 4.08
CA SER A 289 17.80 6.91 3.37
C SER A 289 17.12 6.12 2.24
N MET A 290 17.83 5.94 1.12
CA MET A 290 17.40 5.03 0.04
C MET A 290 17.08 3.62 0.58
N ALA A 291 17.81 3.18 1.62
CA ALA A 291 17.60 1.90 2.29
C ALA A 291 16.33 1.83 3.14
N ASP A 292 15.73 2.96 3.49
CA ASP A 292 14.50 3.03 4.28
C ASP A 292 13.24 3.10 3.41
N HIS A 293 13.40 3.13 2.08
CA HIS A 293 12.32 3.18 1.10
C HIS A 293 12.05 1.77 0.53
N ALA A 294 10.77 1.37 0.41
CA ALA A 294 10.42 0.07 -0.16
C ALA A 294 10.59 -0.02 -1.68
N TRP A 295 10.66 1.12 -2.36
CA TRP A 295 10.78 1.20 -3.83
C TRP A 295 9.72 0.39 -4.56
N HIS A 296 8.49 0.43 -4.05
CA HIS A 296 7.37 -0.19 -4.74
C HIS A 296 7.14 0.44 -6.12
N LEU A 297 7.27 1.77 -6.21
CA LEU A 297 7.20 2.52 -7.45
C LEU A 297 8.46 3.38 -7.63
N PHE A 298 8.93 3.49 -8.87
CA PHE A 298 9.78 4.58 -9.32
C PHE A 298 8.96 5.45 -10.27
N SER A 299 8.35 6.50 -9.73
CA SER A 299 7.44 7.35 -10.47
C SER A 299 8.11 8.67 -10.81
N ILE A 300 8.31 8.94 -12.08
CA ILE A 300 8.76 10.24 -12.60
C ILE A 300 7.56 11.12 -12.95
N VAL A 301 7.78 12.42 -13.10
CA VAL A 301 6.79 13.35 -13.66
C VAL A 301 7.43 14.05 -14.85
N LEU A 302 6.86 13.90 -16.05
CA LEU A 302 7.21 14.72 -17.19
C LEU A 302 6.72 16.15 -16.88
N ASN A 303 7.65 17.08 -16.76
CA ASN A 303 7.36 18.46 -16.37
C ASN A 303 7.09 19.36 -17.60
N GLU A 304 6.93 20.66 -17.38
CA GLU A 304 6.57 21.63 -18.41
C GLU A 304 7.65 21.81 -19.50
N ARG A 305 8.89 21.36 -19.25
CA ARG A 305 9.97 21.38 -20.24
C ARG A 305 9.92 20.19 -21.18
N SER A 306 9.15 19.14 -20.84
CA SER A 306 8.97 17.98 -21.72
C SER A 306 8.18 18.38 -22.96
N ARG A 307 8.78 18.17 -24.15
CA ARG A 307 8.12 18.37 -25.45
C ARG A 307 7.17 17.23 -25.81
N VAL A 308 7.27 16.11 -25.11
CA VAL A 308 6.46 14.91 -25.34
C VAL A 308 5.39 14.81 -24.24
N PRO A 309 4.10 14.83 -24.58
CA PRO A 309 3.03 14.64 -23.60
C PRO A 309 3.09 13.24 -22.99
N ARG A 310 2.70 13.11 -21.71
CA ARG A 310 2.73 11.85 -20.96
C ARG A 310 2.16 10.65 -21.70
N ASN A 311 0.99 10.76 -22.29
CA ASN A 311 0.35 9.64 -22.99
C ASN A 311 1.18 9.18 -24.21
N ARG A 312 1.74 10.15 -24.97
CA ARG A 312 2.61 9.83 -26.10
C ARG A 312 3.93 9.20 -25.65
N PHE A 313 4.48 9.64 -24.51
CA PHE A 313 5.65 9.01 -23.91
C PHE A 313 5.37 7.53 -23.57
N ILE A 314 4.22 7.22 -22.95
CA ILE A 314 3.81 5.86 -22.62
C ILE A 314 3.70 4.99 -23.89
N GLU A 315 3.11 5.51 -24.96
CA GLU A 315 3.00 4.82 -26.27
C GLU A 315 4.39 4.53 -26.84
N LEU A 316 5.28 5.52 -26.85
CA LEU A 316 6.64 5.35 -27.38
C LEU A 316 7.47 4.35 -26.55
N MET A 317 7.31 4.33 -25.23
CA MET A 317 7.93 3.31 -24.38
C MET A 317 7.38 1.92 -24.72
N ALA A 318 6.07 1.78 -24.91
CA ALA A 318 5.45 0.51 -25.30
C ALA A 318 5.90 0.04 -26.70
N GLU A 319 6.06 0.95 -27.67
CA GLU A 319 6.65 0.66 -29.00
C GLU A 319 8.08 0.09 -28.89
N LYS A 320 8.83 0.48 -27.84
CA LYS A 320 10.17 -0.06 -27.52
C LYS A 320 10.10 -1.34 -26.64
N GLY A 321 8.90 -1.88 -26.38
CA GLY A 321 8.72 -3.09 -25.56
C GLY A 321 8.83 -2.87 -24.05
N ILE A 322 8.79 -1.61 -23.58
CA ILE A 322 8.92 -1.25 -22.17
C ILE A 322 7.54 -0.93 -21.60
N GLY A 323 7.09 -1.74 -20.64
CA GLY A 323 5.84 -1.53 -19.91
C GLY A 323 5.98 -0.40 -18.88
N THR A 324 5.05 0.55 -18.90
CA THR A 324 4.93 1.63 -17.91
C THR A 324 3.54 1.65 -17.32
N SER A 325 3.34 2.40 -16.23
CA SER A 325 2.02 2.55 -15.60
C SER A 325 1.81 3.99 -15.11
N VAL A 326 0.60 4.29 -14.65
CA VAL A 326 0.24 5.59 -14.07
C VAL A 326 -0.35 5.40 -12.68
N HIS A 327 0.33 5.91 -11.66
CA HIS A 327 -0.13 5.88 -10.27
C HIS A 327 -0.27 7.32 -9.74
N TYR A 328 -1.52 7.85 -9.65
CA TYR A 328 -2.79 7.30 -10.11
C TYR A 328 -3.58 8.39 -10.88
N LYS A 329 -4.69 8.04 -11.54
CA LYS A 329 -5.72 9.03 -11.82
C LYS A 329 -6.30 9.49 -10.48
N PRO A 330 -6.23 10.79 -10.14
CA PRO A 330 -6.65 11.28 -8.83
C PRO A 330 -8.13 11.02 -8.53
N LEU A 331 -8.45 10.83 -7.27
CA LEU A 331 -9.83 10.52 -6.84
C LEU A 331 -10.80 11.66 -7.14
N HIS A 332 -10.38 12.93 -7.02
CA HIS A 332 -11.21 14.07 -7.37
C HIS A 332 -11.57 14.15 -8.86
N ARG A 333 -10.86 13.40 -9.74
CA ARG A 333 -11.18 13.25 -11.16
C ARG A 333 -12.01 12.01 -11.48
N MET A 334 -12.21 11.11 -10.53
CA MET A 334 -13.05 9.94 -10.69
C MET A 334 -14.53 10.36 -10.63
N THR A 335 -15.34 9.87 -11.56
CA THR A 335 -16.74 10.30 -11.75
C THR A 335 -17.54 10.23 -10.46
N TYR A 336 -17.47 9.11 -9.74
CA TYR A 336 -18.23 8.91 -8.50
C TYR A 336 -17.92 9.98 -7.45
N TYR A 337 -16.63 10.23 -7.15
CA TYR A 337 -16.22 11.18 -6.10
C TYR A 337 -16.43 12.62 -6.55
N ARG A 338 -16.06 12.93 -7.79
CA ARG A 338 -16.24 14.28 -8.35
C ARG A 338 -17.69 14.74 -8.28
N GLU A 339 -18.62 13.89 -8.73
CA GLU A 339 -20.04 14.26 -8.81
C GLU A 339 -20.71 14.27 -7.45
N ARG A 340 -20.37 13.29 -6.60
CA ARG A 340 -20.97 13.18 -5.25
C ARG A 340 -20.54 14.31 -4.31
N TYR A 341 -19.25 14.73 -4.38
CA TYR A 341 -18.67 15.69 -3.44
C TYR A 341 -18.37 17.05 -4.07
N GLY A 342 -18.73 17.28 -5.33
CA GLY A 342 -18.51 18.55 -6.03
C GLY A 342 -17.05 18.94 -6.16
N LEU A 343 -16.14 17.94 -6.28
CA LEU A 343 -14.69 18.18 -6.26
C LEU A 343 -14.22 18.83 -7.57
N ARG A 344 -13.35 19.81 -7.44
CA ARG A 344 -12.80 20.58 -8.56
C ARG A 344 -11.28 20.40 -8.64
N PRO A 345 -10.69 20.36 -9.85
CA PRO A 345 -9.24 20.27 -10.02
C PRO A 345 -8.45 21.37 -9.30
N GLU A 346 -9.02 22.57 -9.22
CA GLU A 346 -8.38 23.76 -8.61
C GLU A 346 -8.15 23.59 -7.11
N ASP A 347 -8.92 22.73 -6.46
CA ASP A 347 -8.79 22.44 -5.03
C ASP A 347 -7.59 21.51 -4.72
N PHE A 348 -6.94 20.93 -5.77
CA PHE A 348 -5.84 19.96 -5.67
C PHE A 348 -4.67 20.29 -6.60
N PRO A 349 -4.06 21.47 -6.49
CA PRO A 349 -3.09 21.96 -7.48
C PRO A 349 -1.85 21.09 -7.64
N ASN A 350 -1.31 20.52 -6.55
CA ASN A 350 -0.15 19.64 -6.61
C ASN A 350 -0.51 18.28 -7.24
N THR A 351 -1.62 17.68 -6.81
CA THR A 351 -2.11 16.42 -7.40
C THR A 351 -2.37 16.58 -8.89
N GLU A 352 -2.94 17.71 -9.32
CA GLU A 352 -3.16 18.01 -10.74
C GLU A 352 -1.85 18.12 -11.53
N ARG A 353 -0.87 18.80 -10.96
CA ARG A 353 0.45 18.92 -11.58
C ARG A 353 1.14 17.55 -11.72
N ILE A 354 1.07 16.72 -10.67
CA ILE A 354 1.57 15.34 -10.73
C ILE A 354 0.83 14.54 -11.81
N TRP A 355 -0.50 14.57 -11.80
CA TRP A 355 -1.34 13.82 -12.73
C TRP A 355 -1.04 14.10 -14.21
N LYS A 356 -0.75 15.33 -14.55
CA LYS A 356 -0.45 15.73 -15.94
C LYS A 356 0.74 14.98 -16.52
N GLY A 357 1.76 14.68 -15.70
CA GLY A 357 3.02 14.13 -16.17
C GLY A 357 3.46 12.81 -15.53
N CYS A 358 2.76 12.26 -14.53
CA CYS A 358 3.24 11.09 -13.81
C CYS A 358 3.29 9.81 -14.66
N VAL A 359 4.44 9.12 -14.59
CA VAL A 359 4.68 7.80 -15.19
C VAL A 359 5.50 6.97 -14.22
N SER A 360 5.06 5.75 -13.96
CA SER A 360 5.84 4.79 -13.17
C SER A 360 6.65 3.90 -14.11
N LEU A 361 7.95 3.89 -13.92
CA LEU A 361 8.91 3.06 -14.66
C LEU A 361 8.93 1.63 -14.12
N PRO A 362 9.40 0.62 -14.91
CA PRO A 362 9.61 -0.73 -14.42
C PRO A 362 10.53 -0.75 -13.20
N ILE A 363 10.10 -1.41 -12.13
CA ILE A 363 10.93 -1.65 -10.96
C ILE A 363 10.51 -2.95 -10.28
N TYR A 364 11.39 -3.97 -10.33
CA TYR A 364 11.20 -5.28 -9.72
C TYR A 364 12.53 -5.97 -9.47
N PRO A 365 12.64 -6.94 -8.55
CA PRO A 365 13.91 -7.50 -8.10
C PRO A 365 14.77 -8.12 -9.20
N THR A 366 14.14 -8.75 -10.18
CA THR A 366 14.83 -9.47 -11.27
C THR A 366 15.10 -8.60 -12.50
N LEU A 367 14.97 -7.27 -12.43
CA LEU A 367 15.28 -6.36 -13.52
C LEU A 367 16.80 -6.28 -13.69
N SER A 368 17.31 -6.68 -14.86
CA SER A 368 18.77 -6.75 -15.12
C SER A 368 19.37 -5.37 -15.39
N ASP A 369 20.69 -5.26 -15.27
CA ASP A 369 21.41 -4.02 -15.57
C ASP A 369 21.31 -3.65 -17.05
N GLU A 370 21.31 -4.64 -17.96
CA GLU A 370 21.11 -4.43 -19.40
C GLU A 370 19.71 -3.88 -19.68
N GLU A 371 18.69 -4.38 -18.99
CA GLU A 371 17.32 -3.87 -19.09
C GLU A 371 17.22 -2.43 -18.57
N LEU A 372 17.87 -2.13 -17.44
CA LEU A 372 17.95 -0.77 -16.87
C LEU A 372 18.64 0.21 -17.81
N VAL A 373 19.77 -0.17 -18.41
CA VAL A 373 20.47 0.61 -19.45
C VAL A 373 19.53 0.90 -20.62
N TYR A 374 18.85 -0.13 -21.11
CA TYR A 374 17.91 0.00 -22.25
C TYR A 374 16.76 0.95 -21.94
N ILE A 375 16.16 0.86 -20.72
CA ILE A 375 15.09 1.76 -20.28
C ILE A 375 15.59 3.21 -20.26
N CYS A 376 16.72 3.50 -19.60
CA CYS A 376 17.26 4.85 -19.49
C CYS A 376 17.63 5.44 -20.87
N LYS A 377 18.23 4.64 -21.74
CA LYS A 377 18.53 5.04 -23.12
C LYS A 377 17.25 5.38 -23.88
N SER A 378 16.22 4.55 -23.77
CA SER A 378 14.93 4.76 -24.42
C SER A 378 14.24 6.06 -23.93
N ILE A 379 14.28 6.34 -22.62
CA ILE A 379 13.77 7.60 -22.06
C ILE A 379 14.50 8.80 -22.65
N ARG A 380 15.84 8.77 -22.70
CA ARG A 380 16.67 9.84 -23.30
C ARG A 380 16.38 10.04 -24.78
N GLU A 381 16.24 8.97 -25.55
CA GLU A 381 15.90 9.06 -27.00
C GLU A 381 14.51 9.66 -27.25
N ILE A 382 13.55 9.46 -26.33
CA ILE A 382 12.19 9.96 -26.46
C ILE A 382 12.09 11.44 -26.02
N LEU A 383 12.80 11.83 -24.97
CA LEU A 383 12.64 13.15 -24.32
C LEU A 383 13.77 14.13 -24.62
N GLY A 384 14.92 13.67 -25.08
CA GLY A 384 16.07 14.51 -25.52
C GLY A 384 15.92 14.85 -26.97
#